data_bdfe6dbdd3e09a341c1854fa09327c02
#
_entry.id   bdfe6dbdd3e09a341c1854fa09327c02
#
_cell.length_a   1.000
_cell.length_b   1.000
_cell.length_c   1.000
_cell.angle_alpha   90.00
_cell.angle_beta   90.00
_cell.angle_gamma   90.00
#
_symmetry.space_group_name_H-M   'P 1'
#
loop_
_entity.id
_entity.type
_entity.pdbx_description
1 polymer ?
#
loop_
_entity_poly.entity_id
_entity_poly.type
_entity_poly.pdbx_seq_one_letter_code
_entity_poly.pdbx_strand_id
1 'polypeptide(L)'
;MKKIGLASDHAGFELKEYVKTWLKAKNYPFEDFGTYSTDSCDYPDFAHPLALAVEAGECYPGIAICGSGEGISMTLNKHQGIRAALCWMPEIAHLARQHNDANVLVMPGRFIDNEMADKIMNEFFSTDFDTCEVNFTL
;
A
#
# COMPACT_ATOMS: atom_id res chain seq x y z
N MET A 1 -9.93 -2.48 14.81
CA MET A 1 -9.13 -1.95 13.68
C MET A 1 -9.79 -2.38 12.38
N LYS A 2 -9.78 -1.50 11.40
CA LYS A 2 -10.30 -1.82 10.07
C LYS A 2 -9.40 -2.84 9.39
N LYS A 3 -9.96 -3.56 8.41
CA LYS A 3 -9.14 -4.46 7.59
C LYS A 3 -8.15 -3.66 6.76
N ILE A 4 -6.95 -4.22 6.59
CA ILE A 4 -5.96 -3.69 5.66
C ILE A 4 -6.28 -4.27 4.28
N GLY A 5 -6.43 -3.41 3.28
CA GLY A 5 -6.70 -3.88 1.92
C GLY A 5 -5.40 -4.18 1.20
N LEU A 6 -5.36 -5.29 0.46
CA LEU A 6 -4.16 -5.70 -0.29
C LEU A 6 -4.50 -5.85 -1.76
N ALA A 7 -3.61 -5.41 -2.63
CA ALA A 7 -3.71 -5.64 -4.07
C ALA A 7 -2.34 -5.71 -4.71
N SER A 8 -2.20 -6.53 -5.73
CA SER A 8 -0.99 -6.58 -6.56
C SER A 8 -1.32 -7.08 -7.95
N ASP A 9 -0.39 -6.86 -8.88
CA ASP A 9 -0.36 -7.63 -10.13
C ASP A 9 0.52 -8.87 -9.94
N HIS A 10 0.78 -9.59 -11.03
CA HIS A 10 1.61 -10.79 -11.00
C HIS A 10 3.04 -10.53 -10.52
N ALA A 11 3.60 -9.36 -10.83
CA ALA A 11 4.96 -9.01 -10.41
C ALA A 11 5.05 -8.72 -8.92
N GLY A 12 3.95 -8.29 -8.30
CA GLY A 12 3.89 -8.03 -6.86
C GLY A 12 3.30 -9.17 -6.04
N PHE A 13 2.89 -10.24 -6.67
CA PHE A 13 2.18 -11.32 -5.99
C PHE A 13 2.99 -11.96 -4.86
N GLU A 14 4.25 -12.30 -5.13
CA GLU A 14 5.09 -12.97 -4.12
C GLU A 14 5.32 -12.08 -2.90
N LEU A 15 5.58 -10.80 -3.12
CA LEU A 15 5.74 -9.86 -2.01
C LEU A 15 4.41 -9.67 -1.26
N LYS A 16 3.28 -9.64 -1.96
CA LYS A 16 1.97 -9.55 -1.31
C LYS A 16 1.72 -10.76 -0.41
N GLU A 17 2.09 -11.96 -0.84
CA GLU A 17 1.96 -13.16 -0.01
C GLU A 17 2.84 -13.07 1.24
N TYR A 18 4.06 -12.53 1.11
CA TYR A 18 4.91 -12.26 2.27
C TYR A 18 4.27 -11.22 3.20
N VAL A 19 3.69 -10.16 2.67
CA VAL A 19 3.00 -9.13 3.46
C VAL A 19 1.91 -9.75 4.32
N LYS A 20 1.18 -10.74 3.80
CA LYS A 20 0.17 -11.45 4.59
C LYS A 20 0.77 -12.10 5.84
N THR A 21 1.96 -12.69 5.72
CA THR A 21 2.63 -13.31 6.89
C THR A 21 2.99 -12.25 7.93
N TRP A 22 3.45 -11.07 7.48
CA TRP A 22 3.76 -9.96 8.36
C TRP A 22 2.51 -9.46 9.10
N LEU A 23 1.39 -9.31 8.37
CA LEU A 23 0.13 -8.86 8.95
C LEU A 23 -0.42 -9.88 9.95
N LYS A 24 -0.34 -11.16 9.64
CA LYS A 24 -0.78 -12.23 10.54
C LYS A 24 0.03 -12.22 11.85
N ALA A 25 1.34 -12.02 11.76
CA ALA A 25 2.21 -11.96 12.93
C ALA A 25 1.86 -10.78 13.84
N LYS A 26 1.32 -9.70 13.28
CA LYS A 26 0.87 -8.51 14.03
C LYS A 26 -0.59 -8.60 14.45
N ASN A 27 -1.31 -9.66 14.09
CA ASN A 27 -2.75 -9.81 14.31
C ASN A 27 -3.58 -8.72 13.63
N TYR A 28 -3.14 -8.25 12.46
CA TYR A 28 -3.86 -7.27 11.68
C TYR A 28 -4.80 -7.97 10.70
N PRO A 29 -6.11 -7.68 10.72
CA PRO A 29 -7.03 -8.25 9.74
C PRO A 29 -6.78 -7.65 8.37
N PHE A 30 -6.99 -8.43 7.31
CA PHE A 30 -6.79 -7.94 5.95
C PHE A 30 -7.78 -8.57 4.98
N GLU A 31 -7.95 -7.90 3.84
CA GLU A 31 -8.72 -8.42 2.71
C GLU A 31 -7.86 -8.31 1.45
N ASP A 32 -7.74 -9.43 0.73
CA ASP A 32 -6.94 -9.53 -0.49
C ASP A 32 -7.84 -9.36 -1.71
N PHE A 33 -7.62 -8.29 -2.47
CA PHE A 33 -8.38 -7.99 -3.69
C PHE A 33 -7.73 -8.58 -4.95
N GLY A 34 -6.67 -9.36 -4.81
CA GLY A 34 -5.96 -9.99 -5.93
C GLY A 34 -4.66 -9.24 -6.27
N THR A 35 -3.89 -9.77 -7.22
CA THR A 35 -4.12 -11.03 -7.93
C THR A 35 -3.85 -12.25 -7.02
N TYR A 36 -4.15 -13.46 -7.54
CA TYR A 36 -4.06 -14.68 -6.72
C TYR A 36 -3.06 -15.69 -7.28
N SER A 37 -2.26 -15.28 -8.26
CA SER A 37 -1.24 -16.14 -8.87
C SER A 37 -0.15 -15.29 -9.52
N THR A 38 0.89 -15.96 -10.04
CA THR A 38 1.96 -15.31 -10.80
C THR A 38 1.65 -15.19 -12.29
N ASP A 39 0.48 -15.62 -12.72
CA ASP A 39 0.06 -15.49 -14.12
C ASP A 39 -0.09 -14.01 -14.51
N SER A 40 0.37 -13.68 -15.70
CA SER A 40 0.34 -12.30 -16.20
C SER A 40 -1.06 -11.70 -16.10
N CYS A 41 -1.14 -10.49 -15.56
CA CYS A 41 -2.40 -9.76 -15.38
C CYS A 41 -2.12 -8.25 -15.35
N ASP A 42 -3.17 -7.47 -15.42
CA ASP A 42 -3.07 -6.01 -15.43
C ASP A 42 -3.34 -5.42 -14.05
N TYR A 43 -2.41 -4.59 -13.56
CA TYR A 43 -2.53 -4.00 -12.22
C TYR A 43 -3.80 -3.18 -11.99
N PRO A 44 -4.38 -2.46 -12.99
CA PRO A 44 -5.60 -1.68 -12.72
C PRO A 44 -6.79 -2.54 -12.28
N ASP A 45 -6.87 -3.77 -12.73
CA ASP A 45 -7.97 -4.68 -12.37
C ASP A 45 -8.05 -4.95 -10.87
N PHE A 46 -6.92 -4.81 -10.18
CA PHE A 46 -6.81 -5.06 -8.74
C PHE A 46 -6.69 -3.75 -7.94
N ALA A 47 -6.14 -2.71 -8.56
CA ALA A 47 -6.01 -1.40 -7.94
C ALA A 47 -7.35 -0.72 -7.70
N HIS A 48 -8.26 -0.77 -8.69
CA HIS A 48 -9.55 -0.10 -8.55
C HIS A 48 -10.41 -0.67 -7.42
N PRO A 49 -10.56 -2.00 -7.25
CA PRO A 49 -11.30 -2.54 -6.11
C PRO A 49 -10.70 -2.13 -4.77
N LEU A 50 -9.38 -2.13 -4.65
CA LEU A 50 -8.71 -1.66 -3.43
C LEU A 50 -9.04 -0.20 -3.16
N ALA A 51 -8.92 0.66 -4.17
CA ALA A 51 -9.20 2.09 -4.02
C ALA A 51 -10.63 2.31 -3.55
N LEU A 52 -11.60 1.62 -4.15
CA LEU A 52 -13.00 1.76 -3.75
C LEU A 52 -13.23 1.36 -2.30
N ALA A 53 -12.59 0.28 -1.84
CA ALA A 53 -12.72 -0.17 -0.45
C ALA A 53 -12.12 0.83 0.54
N VAL A 54 -10.98 1.43 0.19
CA VAL A 54 -10.36 2.46 1.03
C VAL A 54 -11.21 3.74 1.04
N GLU A 55 -11.70 4.17 -0.12
CA GLU A 55 -12.56 5.36 -0.20
C GLU A 55 -13.86 5.18 0.57
N ALA A 56 -14.43 3.97 0.57
CA ALA A 56 -15.67 3.67 1.30
C ALA A 56 -15.45 3.53 2.80
N GLY A 57 -14.21 3.55 3.27
CA GLY A 57 -13.89 3.37 4.68
C GLY A 57 -13.96 1.93 5.16
N GLU A 58 -14.03 0.96 4.24
CA GLU A 58 -14.06 -0.46 4.58
C GLU A 58 -12.68 -0.99 4.92
N CYS A 59 -11.64 -0.45 4.28
CA CYS A 59 -10.24 -0.80 4.52
C CYS A 59 -9.43 0.44 4.87
N TYR A 60 -8.44 0.27 5.76
CA TYR A 60 -7.46 1.30 6.06
C TYR A 60 -6.27 0.70 6.83
N PRO A 61 -5.03 0.97 6.42
CA PRO A 61 -4.65 1.49 5.12
C PRO A 61 -4.75 0.42 4.03
N GLY A 62 -4.50 0.83 2.79
CA GLY A 62 -4.26 -0.12 1.72
C GLY A 62 -2.77 -0.39 1.55
N ILE A 63 -2.43 -1.55 1.03
CA ILE A 63 -1.07 -1.89 0.58
C ILE A 63 -1.19 -2.43 -0.83
N ALA A 64 -0.45 -1.84 -1.77
CA ALA A 64 -0.49 -2.22 -3.17
C ALA A 64 0.92 -2.42 -3.71
N ILE A 65 1.10 -3.41 -4.57
CA ILE A 65 2.41 -3.79 -5.06
C ILE A 65 2.33 -4.11 -6.55
N CYS A 66 3.20 -3.52 -7.35
CA CYS A 66 3.47 -4.00 -8.71
C CYS A 66 4.98 -4.00 -8.92
N GLY A 67 5.46 -4.32 -10.11
CA GLY A 67 6.89 -4.49 -10.33
C GLY A 67 7.72 -3.29 -9.90
N SER A 68 7.40 -2.10 -10.42
CA SER A 68 8.05 -0.85 -10.04
C SER A 68 7.28 -0.06 -8.98
N GLY A 69 6.01 -0.41 -8.77
CA GLY A 69 5.09 0.37 -7.96
C GLY A 69 4.51 1.60 -8.66
N GLU A 70 5.07 1.99 -9.80
CA GLU A 70 4.68 3.22 -10.51
C GLU A 70 3.27 3.15 -11.07
N GLY A 71 2.98 2.12 -11.86
CA GLY A 71 1.69 2.00 -12.54
C GLY A 71 0.53 1.89 -11.57
N ILE A 72 0.66 1.03 -10.57
CA ILE A 72 -0.40 0.84 -9.59
C ILE A 72 -0.61 2.11 -8.75
N SER A 73 0.47 2.83 -8.44
CA SER A 73 0.40 4.10 -7.74
C SER A 73 -0.38 5.15 -8.54
N MET A 74 -0.08 5.27 -9.84
CA MET A 74 -0.77 6.20 -10.72
C MET A 74 -2.26 5.89 -10.82
N THR A 75 -2.61 4.60 -10.95
CA THR A 75 -4.00 4.17 -11.03
C THR A 75 -4.76 4.48 -9.75
N LEU A 76 -4.17 4.15 -8.60
CA LEU A 76 -4.77 4.41 -7.31
C LEU A 76 -5.03 5.91 -7.11
N ASN A 77 -4.07 6.75 -7.47
CA ASN A 77 -4.18 8.20 -7.27
C ASN A 77 -5.14 8.90 -8.24
N LYS A 78 -5.74 8.18 -9.18
CA LYS A 78 -6.85 8.71 -9.97
C LYS A 78 -8.15 8.77 -9.17
N HIS A 79 -8.24 8.03 -8.10
CA HIS A 79 -9.40 8.07 -7.20
C HIS A 79 -9.25 9.26 -6.24
N GLN A 80 -10.30 10.04 -6.13
CA GLN A 80 -10.27 11.32 -5.42
C GLN A 80 -9.92 11.16 -3.93
N GLY A 81 -10.35 10.07 -3.32
CA GLY A 81 -10.10 9.80 -1.90
C GLY A 81 -8.81 9.04 -1.61
N ILE A 82 -7.97 8.79 -2.61
CA ILE A 82 -6.75 8.01 -2.44
C ILE A 82 -5.52 8.90 -2.44
N ARG A 83 -4.67 8.66 -1.46
CA ARG A 83 -3.35 9.26 -1.33
C ARG A 83 -2.34 8.11 -1.25
N ALA A 84 -2.03 7.53 -2.42
CA ALA A 84 -1.11 6.41 -2.53
C ALA A 84 0.32 6.93 -2.63
N ALA A 85 1.21 6.37 -1.83
CA ALA A 85 2.61 6.77 -1.78
C ALA A 85 3.51 5.59 -2.14
N LEU A 86 4.32 5.77 -3.18
CA LEU A 86 5.32 4.79 -3.58
C LEU A 86 6.52 4.92 -2.63
N CYS A 87 6.77 3.87 -1.86
CA CYS A 87 7.82 3.85 -0.85
C CYS A 87 8.78 2.70 -1.11
N TRP A 88 10.06 3.03 -1.31
CA TRP A 88 11.12 2.05 -1.57
C TRP A 88 12.14 1.99 -0.44
N MET A 89 11.95 2.81 0.59
CA MET A 89 12.80 2.82 1.79
C MET A 89 12.01 3.37 2.97
N PRO A 90 12.39 3.04 4.21
CA PRO A 90 11.60 3.42 5.38
C PRO A 90 11.44 4.93 5.56
N GLU A 91 12.46 5.71 5.23
CA GLU A 91 12.41 7.17 5.37
C GLU A 91 11.29 7.79 4.51
N ILE A 92 11.10 7.25 3.30
CA ILE A 92 10.03 7.74 2.42
C ILE A 92 8.66 7.37 3.00
N ALA A 93 8.53 6.16 3.57
CA ALA A 93 7.28 5.74 4.21
C ALA A 93 6.93 6.64 5.41
N HIS A 94 7.93 6.99 6.19
CA HIS A 94 7.76 7.92 7.31
C HIS A 94 7.22 9.27 6.84
N LEU A 95 7.85 9.85 5.82
CA LEU A 95 7.44 11.16 5.30
C LEU A 95 6.06 11.11 4.63
N ALA A 96 5.76 10.01 3.95
CA ALA A 96 4.44 9.82 3.31
C ALA A 96 3.31 9.87 4.34
N ARG A 97 3.54 9.30 5.53
CA ARG A 97 2.58 9.36 6.62
C ARG A 97 2.60 10.72 7.32
N GLN A 98 3.77 11.16 7.73
CA GLN A 98 3.90 12.36 8.56
C GLN A 98 3.40 13.62 7.85
N HIS A 99 3.81 13.81 6.62
CA HIS A 99 3.51 15.04 5.88
C HIS A 99 2.33 14.93 4.92
N ASN A 100 2.09 13.76 4.36
CA ASN A 100 1.15 13.61 3.25
C ASN A 100 -0.09 12.80 3.59
N ASP A 101 -0.19 12.26 4.79
CA ASP A 101 -1.32 11.44 5.24
C ASP A 101 -1.69 10.35 4.21
N ALA A 102 -0.68 9.65 3.70
CA ALA A 102 -0.91 8.59 2.74
C ALA A 102 -1.81 7.51 3.33
N ASN A 103 -2.82 7.08 2.58
CA ASN A 103 -3.74 6.02 3.01
C ASN A 103 -3.55 4.72 2.24
N VAL A 104 -2.66 4.69 1.25
CA VAL A 104 -2.23 3.46 0.58
C VAL A 104 -0.72 3.48 0.48
N LEU A 105 -0.10 2.43 1.01
CA LEU A 105 1.33 2.19 0.85
C LEU A 105 1.55 1.40 -0.44
N VAL A 106 2.37 1.92 -1.34
CA VAL A 106 2.74 1.21 -2.57
C VAL A 106 4.21 0.81 -2.49
N MET A 107 4.50 -0.46 -2.81
CA MET A 107 5.87 -0.97 -2.79
C MET A 107 6.26 -1.55 -4.15
N PRO A 108 7.55 -1.39 -4.56
CA PRO A 108 8.05 -1.88 -5.84
C PRO A 108 8.57 -3.32 -5.69
N GLY A 109 7.73 -4.31 -5.99
CA GLY A 109 8.01 -5.71 -5.70
C GLY A 109 9.28 -6.28 -6.35
N ARG A 110 9.72 -5.71 -7.48
CA ARG A 110 10.94 -6.16 -8.17
C ARG A 110 12.22 -5.47 -7.69
N PHE A 111 12.10 -4.48 -6.80
CA PHE A 111 13.24 -3.66 -6.40
C PHE A 111 13.52 -3.70 -4.90
N ILE A 112 12.70 -4.37 -4.11
CA ILE A 112 12.93 -4.53 -2.67
C ILE A 112 12.77 -6.00 -2.29
N ASP A 113 13.48 -6.40 -1.23
CA ASP A 113 13.34 -7.72 -0.63
C ASP A 113 12.39 -7.68 0.57
N ASN A 114 12.17 -8.84 1.16
CA ASN A 114 11.26 -8.98 2.31
C ASN A 114 11.73 -8.15 3.52
N GLU A 115 13.05 -8.11 3.76
CA GLU A 115 13.61 -7.34 4.87
C GLU A 115 13.35 -5.85 4.70
N MET A 116 13.53 -5.33 3.49
CA MET A 116 13.23 -3.93 3.19
C MET A 116 11.74 -3.65 3.35
N ALA A 117 10.88 -4.57 2.88
CA ALA A 117 9.43 -4.43 3.05
C ALA A 117 9.03 -4.35 4.52
N ASP A 118 9.66 -5.17 5.38
CA ASP A 118 9.42 -5.09 6.83
C ASP A 118 9.71 -3.70 7.38
N LYS A 119 10.85 -3.14 7.01
CA LYS A 119 11.26 -1.81 7.48
C LYS A 119 10.30 -0.71 6.99
N ILE A 120 9.89 -0.80 5.74
CA ILE A 120 8.93 0.13 5.15
C ILE A 120 7.59 0.05 5.88
N MET A 121 7.06 -1.16 6.06
CA MET A 121 5.78 -1.35 6.73
C MET A 121 5.83 -0.93 8.19
N ASN A 122 6.90 -1.26 8.90
CA ASN A 122 7.05 -0.84 10.30
C ASN A 122 6.98 0.69 10.41
N GLU A 123 7.63 1.40 9.53
CA GLU A 123 7.64 2.86 9.52
C GLU A 123 6.26 3.41 9.14
N PHE A 124 5.65 2.86 8.11
CA PHE A 124 4.34 3.32 7.65
C PHE A 124 3.27 3.15 8.73
N PHE A 125 3.22 1.98 9.39
CA PHE A 125 2.20 1.69 10.39
C PHE A 125 2.44 2.39 11.73
N SER A 126 3.64 2.85 12.01
CA SER A 126 3.98 3.50 13.30
C SER A 126 4.02 5.03 13.22
N THR A 127 3.78 5.62 12.06
CA THR A 127 3.88 7.07 11.88
C THR A 127 2.50 7.69 11.71
N ASP A 128 2.17 8.64 12.57
CA ASP A 128 0.92 9.38 12.49
C ASP A 128 1.07 10.59 11.58
N PHE A 129 -0.04 11.05 11.03
CA PHE A 129 -0.08 12.31 10.29
C PHE A 129 0.12 13.47 11.26
N ASP A 130 1.06 14.35 10.93
CA ASP A 130 1.35 15.53 11.74
C ASP A 130 0.39 16.65 11.37
N THR A 131 -0.70 16.77 12.15
CA THR A 131 -1.73 17.78 11.90
C THR A 131 -1.23 19.21 12.12
N CYS A 132 -0.14 19.38 12.86
CA CYS A 132 0.47 20.70 13.02
C CYS A 132 1.13 21.18 11.73
N GLU A 133 1.42 20.26 10.81
CA GLU A 133 1.98 20.57 9.49
C GLU A 133 0.92 20.68 8.41
N VAL A 134 -0.35 20.55 8.76
CA VAL A 134 -1.42 20.75 7.78
C VAL A 134 -1.26 22.15 7.22
N ASN A 135 -1.13 22.20 5.93
CA ASN A 135 -0.91 23.45 5.25
C ASN A 135 -1.70 23.45 3.94
N PHE A 136 -1.41 24.40 3.13
CA PHE A 136 -2.17 24.66 1.93
C PHE A 136 -1.85 23.74 0.77
N THR A 137 -1.01 22.75 0.96
CA THR A 137 -0.64 21.79 -0.08
C THR A 137 -1.53 20.55 -0.10
N LEU A 138 -2.34 20.38 0.90
CA LEU A 138 -3.31 19.29 0.92
C LEU A 138 -4.56 19.64 0.08
#